data_32ecaae2f74b14994d5bd5dd51990ba2
#
_entry.id   32ecaae2f74b14994d5bd5dd51990ba2
#
_cell.length_a   1.000
_cell.length_b   1.000
_cell.length_c   1.000
_cell.angle_alpha   90.00
_cell.angle_beta   90.00
_cell.angle_gamma   90.00
#
_symmetry.space_group_name_H-M   'P 1'
#
loop_
_entity.id
_entity.type
_entity.pdbx_description
1 polymer ?
#
loop_
_entity_poly.entity_id
_entity_poly.type
_entity_poly.pdbx_seq_one_letter_code
_entity_poly.pdbx_strand_id
1 'polypeptide(L)'
;SNPYPNLALVAKYENWMDGTVVTIDNDNNITSFVEKKEFDYNHIESYYKTVNIYKFSRQFSKVYYVPFLKAYIDSKGTNEYYEQVLKVLRLIEKAPIKAEILENEAWYEIDDIQDLDIAESIFSEERYSKIRSRYGGYWRYPKLMDFCYLVNPYYPPESMIEEIKANTMQLICNYPSGIEVNSLIAGKYYGLKKEHVCPGNGAAELISSLMKTIRGRIGIVYPTFEEYPNRLDRSLIAPYYPKNRDYSYTVDDLISHYDLINIKALLLINPDNPSGNFISKSEIQRLAAWAQDKGIRLIVDESFVDFADAAETQSLLSEEILQRNRHLVIVKSISKSFGV
;
A
#
# COMPACT_ATOMS: atom_id res chain seq x y z
N SER A 1 24.87 1.98 -31.27
CA SER A 1 25.99 2.47 -30.45
C SER A 1 25.85 3.98 -30.29
N ASN A 2 25.84 4.46 -29.07
CA ASN A 2 25.74 5.90 -28.76
C ASN A 2 27.00 6.63 -29.26
N PRO A 3 26.88 7.73 -30.03
CA PRO A 3 28.02 8.44 -30.64
C PRO A 3 28.82 9.29 -29.65
N TYR A 4 28.27 9.57 -28.47
CA TYR A 4 28.92 10.46 -27.50
C TYR A 4 30.17 9.81 -26.87
N PRO A 5 31.28 10.61 -26.72
CA PRO A 5 32.54 10.09 -26.19
C PRO A 5 32.48 9.79 -24.69
N ASN A 6 31.73 10.56 -23.92
CA ASN A 6 31.55 10.37 -22.49
C ASN A 6 30.06 10.32 -22.19
N LEU A 7 29.63 9.29 -21.46
CA LEU A 7 28.23 8.95 -21.24
C LEU A 7 28.05 8.35 -19.84
N ALA A 8 26.95 8.66 -19.20
CA ALA A 8 26.46 7.98 -18.00
C ALA A 8 25.05 7.45 -18.27
N LEU A 9 24.76 6.21 -17.94
CA LEU A 9 23.39 5.71 -17.90
C LEU A 9 22.70 6.27 -16.67
N VAL A 10 21.50 6.81 -16.87
CA VAL A 10 20.70 7.39 -15.80
C VAL A 10 19.24 6.96 -15.94
N ALA A 11 18.53 6.89 -14.83
CA ALA A 11 17.09 6.67 -14.80
C ALA A 11 16.40 7.82 -14.07
N LYS A 12 15.16 8.13 -14.42
CA LYS A 12 14.37 9.11 -13.66
C LYS A 12 14.34 8.70 -12.20
N TYR A 13 14.57 9.64 -11.28
CA TYR A 13 14.62 9.34 -9.85
C TYR A 13 13.26 8.86 -9.34
N GLU A 14 13.28 7.83 -8.54
CA GLU A 14 12.12 7.30 -7.81
C GLU A 14 12.50 7.14 -6.31
N ASN A 15 11.49 7.20 -5.44
CA ASN A 15 11.68 7.24 -3.98
C ASN A 15 12.40 6.02 -3.36
N TRP A 16 12.46 4.91 -4.08
CA TRP A 16 13.17 3.70 -3.64
C TRP A 16 14.68 3.74 -3.95
N MET A 17 15.12 4.67 -4.80
CA MET A 17 16.50 4.78 -5.25
C MET A 17 17.36 5.51 -4.21
N ASP A 18 18.55 5.00 -3.94
CA ASP A 18 19.53 5.63 -3.05
C ASP A 18 20.81 6.02 -3.81
N GLY A 19 21.68 6.82 -3.19
CA GLY A 19 22.98 7.22 -3.71
C GLY A 19 22.96 8.51 -4.53
N THR A 20 23.95 8.66 -5.42
CA THR A 20 24.17 9.89 -6.19
C THR A 20 23.11 10.07 -7.28
N VAL A 21 22.54 11.28 -7.35
CA VAL A 21 21.67 11.71 -8.45
C VAL A 21 22.33 12.80 -9.28
N VAL A 22 21.83 13.02 -10.47
CA VAL A 22 22.28 14.07 -11.38
C VAL A 22 21.13 14.93 -11.85
N THR A 23 21.43 16.18 -12.21
CA THR A 23 20.56 17.03 -13.00
C THR A 23 21.07 17.10 -14.44
N ILE A 24 20.18 17.29 -15.39
CA ILE A 24 20.49 17.38 -16.81
C ILE A 24 19.89 18.64 -17.43
N ASP A 25 20.50 19.09 -18.52
CA ASP A 25 19.93 20.18 -19.36
C ASP A 25 19.04 19.59 -20.50
N ASN A 26 18.48 20.48 -21.30
CA ASN A 26 17.61 20.12 -22.44
C ASN A 26 18.32 19.27 -23.51
N ASP A 27 19.65 19.31 -23.54
CA ASP A 27 20.48 18.53 -24.46
C ASP A 27 20.99 17.23 -23.81
N ASN A 28 20.47 16.86 -22.63
CA ASN A 28 20.92 15.71 -21.84
C ASN A 28 22.37 15.77 -21.38
N ASN A 29 22.97 16.96 -21.23
CA ASN A 29 24.27 17.04 -20.56
C ASN A 29 24.04 17.01 -19.05
N ILE A 30 24.85 16.26 -18.33
CA ILE A 30 24.85 16.29 -16.86
C ILE A 30 25.36 17.66 -16.41
N THR A 31 24.50 18.37 -15.67
CA THR A 31 24.80 19.72 -15.16
C THR A 31 25.33 19.69 -13.74
N SER A 32 24.91 18.75 -12.92
CA SER A 32 25.47 18.54 -11.57
C SER A 32 25.38 17.09 -11.13
N PHE A 33 26.25 16.70 -10.18
CA PHE A 33 26.15 15.49 -9.38
C PHE A 33 25.76 15.92 -7.97
N VAL A 34 24.67 15.39 -7.45
CA VAL A 34 24.07 15.79 -6.16
C VAL A 34 24.15 14.59 -5.21
N GLU A 35 24.79 14.80 -4.07
CA GLU A 35 24.90 13.81 -3.02
C GLU A 35 23.62 13.79 -2.15
N LYS A 36 23.38 12.71 -1.45
CA LYS A 36 22.21 12.55 -0.56
C LYS A 36 22.07 13.69 0.47
N LYS A 37 23.19 14.18 1.01
CA LYS A 37 23.22 15.31 1.95
C LYS A 37 22.85 16.67 1.33
N GLU A 38 22.95 16.79 0.01
CA GLU A 38 22.63 18.00 -0.78
C GLU A 38 21.28 17.89 -1.46
N PHE A 39 20.53 16.80 -1.21
CA PHE A 39 19.28 16.48 -1.87
C PHE A 39 18.18 17.45 -1.44
N ASP A 40 17.55 18.10 -2.40
CA ASP A 40 16.39 18.97 -2.17
C ASP A 40 15.12 18.27 -2.63
N TYR A 41 14.32 17.84 -1.68
CA TYR A 41 13.06 17.13 -1.95
C TYR A 41 12.00 17.99 -2.67
N ASN A 42 12.14 19.33 -2.68
CA ASN A 42 11.26 20.21 -3.45
C ASN A 42 11.56 20.18 -4.95
N HIS A 43 12.73 19.66 -5.34
CA HIS A 43 13.18 19.57 -6.72
C HIS A 43 13.33 18.12 -7.21
N ILE A 44 12.68 17.18 -6.55
CA ILE A 44 12.77 15.74 -6.82
C ILE A 44 12.51 15.39 -8.29
N GLU A 45 11.60 16.13 -8.92
CA GLU A 45 11.24 15.94 -10.34
C GLU A 45 12.37 16.27 -11.32
N SER A 46 13.42 17.00 -10.89
CA SER A 46 14.57 17.34 -11.73
C SER A 46 15.70 16.29 -11.68
N TYR A 47 15.60 15.31 -10.79
CA TYR A 47 16.68 14.38 -10.53
C TYR A 47 16.60 13.11 -11.39
N TYR A 48 17.78 12.60 -11.72
CA TYR A 48 18.01 11.31 -12.35
C TYR A 48 19.05 10.53 -11.53
N LYS A 49 18.74 9.28 -11.20
CA LYS A 49 19.68 8.38 -10.52
C LYS A 49 20.72 7.85 -11.50
N THR A 50 21.99 7.87 -11.13
CA THR A 50 23.03 7.18 -11.87
C THR A 50 22.89 5.67 -11.72
N VAL A 51 23.01 4.93 -12.82
CA VAL A 51 22.91 3.46 -12.85
C VAL A 51 24.31 2.83 -12.65
N ASN A 52 25.30 3.63 -12.26
CA ASN A 52 26.71 3.24 -12.07
C ASN A 52 27.37 2.63 -13.31
N ILE A 53 26.85 2.90 -14.51
CA ILE A 53 27.42 2.50 -15.78
C ILE A 53 27.82 3.74 -16.56
N TYR A 54 29.14 3.84 -16.83
CA TYR A 54 29.75 4.97 -17.52
C TYR A 54 30.56 4.51 -18.72
N LYS A 55 30.53 5.31 -19.77
CA LYS A 55 31.44 5.22 -20.92
C LYS A 55 32.31 6.46 -20.94
N PHE A 56 33.63 6.28 -20.92
CA PHE A 56 34.56 7.38 -21.04
C PHE A 56 35.49 7.18 -22.23
N SER A 57 35.75 8.25 -22.99
CA SER A 57 36.73 8.21 -24.03
C SER A 57 38.13 7.99 -23.44
N ARG A 58 39.02 7.38 -24.22
CA ARG A 58 40.43 7.16 -23.83
C ARG A 58 41.11 8.47 -23.43
N GLN A 59 40.84 9.55 -24.15
CA GLN A 59 41.38 10.86 -23.86
C GLN A 59 40.90 11.39 -22.52
N PHE A 60 39.59 11.37 -22.27
CA PHE A 60 38.99 11.80 -21.00
C PHE A 60 39.56 11.00 -19.82
N SER A 61 39.60 9.67 -19.95
CA SER A 61 40.13 8.80 -18.89
C SER A 61 41.62 9.10 -18.56
N LYS A 62 42.46 9.23 -19.58
CA LYS A 62 43.89 9.43 -19.37
C LYS A 62 44.27 10.82 -18.91
N VAL A 63 43.58 11.85 -19.41
CA VAL A 63 43.99 13.23 -19.18
C VAL A 63 43.29 13.81 -17.96
N TYR A 64 42.05 13.42 -17.69
CA TYR A 64 41.26 14.01 -16.61
C TYR A 64 40.89 13.01 -15.53
N TYR A 65 40.14 11.97 -15.84
CA TYR A 65 39.51 11.15 -14.82
C TYR A 65 40.51 10.40 -13.94
N VAL A 66 41.46 9.64 -14.52
CA VAL A 66 42.42 8.85 -13.76
C VAL A 66 43.38 9.71 -12.94
N PRO A 67 43.96 10.80 -13.45
CA PRO A 67 44.80 11.68 -12.64
C PRO A 67 44.06 12.32 -11.47
N PHE A 68 42.82 12.80 -11.69
CA PHE A 68 42.03 13.35 -10.61
C PHE A 68 41.58 12.32 -9.58
N LEU A 69 41.20 11.13 -10.02
CA LEU A 69 40.89 10.04 -9.12
C LEU A 69 42.05 9.67 -8.22
N LYS A 70 43.26 9.57 -8.77
CA LYS A 70 44.47 9.31 -7.99
C LYS A 70 44.73 10.40 -6.95
N ALA A 71 44.73 11.64 -7.36
CA ALA A 71 44.90 12.78 -6.46
C ALA A 71 43.83 12.83 -5.38
N TYR A 72 42.62 12.49 -5.71
CA TYR A 72 41.50 12.44 -4.77
C TYR A 72 41.69 11.33 -3.73
N ILE A 73 42.08 10.13 -4.16
CA ILE A 73 42.42 8.99 -3.28
C ILE A 73 43.57 9.35 -2.37
N ASP A 74 44.63 9.93 -2.90
CA ASP A 74 45.81 10.32 -2.12
C ASP A 74 45.48 11.35 -1.04
N SER A 75 44.46 12.21 -1.27
CA SER A 75 44.09 13.29 -0.35
C SER A 75 42.97 12.92 0.61
N LYS A 76 42.02 12.08 0.22
CA LYS A 76 40.78 11.76 0.96
C LYS A 76 40.66 10.28 1.37
N GLY A 77 41.51 9.42 0.83
CA GLY A 77 41.42 7.97 1.02
C GLY A 77 40.41 7.31 0.07
N THR A 78 40.06 6.06 0.38
CA THR A 78 39.20 5.20 -0.48
C THR A 78 37.79 5.07 -0.02
N ASN A 79 37.34 5.81 0.99
CA ASN A 79 36.02 5.69 1.59
C ASN A 79 34.99 6.69 1.00
N GLU A 80 35.28 7.26 -0.16
CA GLU A 80 34.40 8.20 -0.86
C GLU A 80 33.93 7.62 -2.18
N TYR A 81 32.76 8.05 -2.63
CA TYR A 81 32.24 7.65 -3.94
C TYR A 81 33.07 8.26 -5.08
N TYR A 82 33.36 7.46 -6.09
CA TYR A 82 34.11 7.91 -7.26
C TYR A 82 33.46 9.00 -8.08
N GLU A 83 32.13 9.15 -7.95
CA GLU A 83 31.34 10.24 -8.55
C GLU A 83 31.76 11.62 -8.03
N GLN A 84 32.40 11.72 -6.86
CA GLN A 84 32.96 12.97 -6.37
C GLN A 84 34.03 13.52 -7.34
N VAL A 85 34.77 12.66 -7.97
CA VAL A 85 35.74 13.08 -9.01
C VAL A 85 34.99 13.63 -10.23
N LEU A 86 33.87 13.01 -10.63
CA LEU A 86 33.06 13.48 -11.74
C LEU A 86 32.40 14.83 -11.42
N LYS A 87 31.98 15.04 -10.18
CA LYS A 87 31.47 16.33 -9.68
C LYS A 87 32.51 17.44 -9.84
N VAL A 88 33.75 17.20 -9.40
CA VAL A 88 34.86 18.17 -9.54
C VAL A 88 35.21 18.41 -11.02
N LEU A 89 35.29 17.38 -11.82
CA LEU A 89 35.60 17.50 -13.25
C LEU A 89 34.53 18.29 -14.00
N ARG A 90 33.26 18.15 -13.60
CA ARG A 90 32.15 18.94 -14.17
C ARG A 90 32.27 20.40 -13.82
N LEU A 91 32.62 20.75 -12.56
CA LEU A 91 32.80 22.13 -12.12
C LEU A 91 33.92 22.87 -12.88
N ILE A 92 34.96 22.17 -13.29
CA ILE A 92 36.04 22.75 -14.08
C ILE A 92 35.79 22.73 -15.60
N GLU A 93 34.58 22.31 -16.03
CA GLU A 93 34.10 22.32 -17.42
C GLU A 93 35.00 21.60 -18.45
N LYS A 94 35.88 20.67 -18.02
CA LYS A 94 36.87 20.08 -18.90
C LYS A 94 36.35 18.99 -19.86
N ALA A 95 35.17 18.40 -19.59
CA ALA A 95 34.55 17.52 -20.54
C ALA A 95 33.05 17.31 -20.22
N PRO A 96 32.13 17.50 -21.18
CA PRO A 96 30.73 17.18 -21.00
C PRO A 96 30.55 15.68 -20.88
N ILE A 97 29.70 15.26 -19.96
CA ILE A 97 29.20 13.89 -19.83
C ILE A 97 27.72 13.94 -20.21
N LYS A 98 27.33 13.16 -21.21
CA LYS A 98 25.92 13.01 -21.62
C LYS A 98 25.22 12.00 -20.71
N ALA A 99 23.99 12.29 -20.39
CA ALA A 99 23.09 11.31 -19.79
C ALA A 99 22.42 10.48 -20.91
N GLU A 100 22.43 9.18 -20.79
CA GLU A 100 21.59 8.27 -21.55
C GLU A 100 20.47 7.81 -20.62
N ILE A 101 19.25 8.25 -20.89
CA ILE A 101 18.11 8.00 -20.02
C ILE A 101 17.55 6.61 -20.32
N LEU A 102 17.46 5.76 -19.31
CA LEU A 102 16.78 4.48 -19.38
C LEU A 102 15.26 4.74 -19.26
N GLU A 103 14.50 4.44 -20.32
CA GLU A 103 13.05 4.67 -20.34
C GLU A 103 12.26 3.39 -20.03
N ASN A 104 12.70 2.27 -20.57
CA ASN A 104 11.95 1.02 -20.56
C ASN A 104 12.74 -0.18 -20.05
N GLU A 105 14.02 -0.06 -19.89
CA GLU A 105 14.88 -1.13 -19.40
C GLU A 105 14.63 -1.36 -17.91
N ALA A 106 14.44 -2.61 -17.51
CA ALA A 106 14.42 -2.99 -16.11
C ALA A 106 15.85 -3.02 -15.57
N TRP A 107 16.07 -2.35 -14.46
CA TRP A 107 17.33 -2.38 -13.72
C TRP A 107 17.06 -2.29 -12.23
N TYR A 108 18.00 -2.72 -11.42
CA TYR A 108 17.94 -2.59 -9.97
C TYR A 108 19.36 -2.61 -9.39
N GLU A 109 19.67 -1.74 -8.44
CA GLU A 109 20.94 -1.69 -7.70
C GLU A 109 20.83 -2.56 -6.46
N ILE A 110 21.86 -3.38 -6.21
CA ILE A 110 21.86 -4.34 -5.10
C ILE A 110 22.98 -3.95 -4.15
N ASP A 111 22.61 -3.36 -3.03
CA ASP A 111 23.55 -2.96 -1.97
C ASP A 111 23.42 -3.86 -0.73
N ASP A 112 22.24 -4.44 -0.51
CA ASP A 112 22.00 -5.32 0.62
C ASP A 112 21.09 -6.52 0.28
N ILE A 113 20.76 -7.31 1.29
CA ILE A 113 19.91 -8.52 1.13
C ILE A 113 18.47 -8.18 0.75
N GLN A 114 17.95 -7.01 1.15
CA GLN A 114 16.63 -6.56 0.78
C GLN A 114 16.58 -6.18 -0.69
N ASP A 115 17.61 -5.53 -1.19
CA ASP A 115 17.76 -5.19 -2.60
C ASP A 115 17.85 -6.44 -3.48
N LEU A 116 18.61 -7.44 -3.03
CA LEU A 116 18.69 -8.73 -3.72
C LEU A 116 17.32 -9.37 -3.81
N ASP A 117 16.54 -9.39 -2.74
CA ASP A 117 15.20 -9.95 -2.72
C ASP A 117 14.22 -9.20 -3.64
N ILE A 118 14.35 -7.87 -3.75
CA ILE A 118 13.58 -7.07 -4.71
C ILE A 118 14.03 -7.37 -6.14
N ALA A 119 15.34 -7.40 -6.40
CA ALA A 119 15.89 -7.74 -7.72
C ALA A 119 15.42 -9.13 -8.20
N GLU A 120 15.44 -10.12 -7.34
CA GLU A 120 14.90 -11.46 -7.64
C GLU A 120 13.39 -11.42 -7.95
N SER A 121 12.63 -10.55 -7.29
CA SER A 121 11.20 -10.38 -7.60
C SER A 121 10.94 -9.73 -8.96
N ILE A 122 11.94 -9.02 -9.51
CA ILE A 122 11.88 -8.39 -10.84
C ILE A 122 12.38 -9.38 -11.93
N PHE A 123 13.50 -10.07 -11.67
CA PHE A 123 14.26 -10.76 -12.70
C PHE A 123 14.15 -12.29 -12.65
N SER A 124 13.75 -12.90 -11.52
CA SER A 124 13.66 -14.36 -11.43
C SER A 124 12.44 -14.92 -12.19
N GLU A 125 12.51 -16.20 -12.55
CA GLU A 125 11.36 -16.94 -13.11
C GLU A 125 10.21 -17.04 -12.11
N GLU A 126 10.51 -17.10 -10.81
CA GLU A 126 9.53 -17.20 -9.71
C GLU A 126 9.00 -15.84 -9.21
N ARG A 127 9.28 -14.75 -9.95
CA ARG A 127 8.95 -13.37 -9.55
C ARG A 127 7.51 -13.16 -9.05
N TYR A 128 6.53 -13.79 -9.72
CA TYR A 128 5.12 -13.63 -9.34
C TYR A 128 4.79 -14.29 -7.99
N SER A 129 5.41 -15.43 -7.68
CA SER A 129 5.27 -16.09 -6.40
C SER A 129 5.85 -15.23 -5.27
N LYS A 130 7.03 -14.66 -5.50
CA LYS A 130 7.69 -13.74 -4.55
C LYS A 130 6.88 -12.47 -4.31
N ILE A 131 6.39 -11.81 -5.37
CA ILE A 131 5.54 -10.63 -5.24
C ILE A 131 4.27 -10.94 -4.43
N ARG A 132 3.61 -12.07 -4.73
CA ARG A 132 2.42 -12.50 -4.02
C ARG A 132 2.65 -12.70 -2.52
N SER A 133 3.80 -13.26 -2.12
CA SER A 133 4.11 -13.52 -0.70
C SER A 133 4.40 -12.26 0.11
N ARG A 134 4.62 -11.11 -0.52
CA ARG A 134 5.00 -9.87 0.17
C ARG A 134 3.83 -9.10 0.78
N TYR A 135 2.62 -9.28 0.28
CA TYR A 135 1.41 -8.63 0.80
C TYR A 135 1.51 -7.10 0.94
N GLY A 136 2.18 -6.41 0.00
CA GLY A 136 2.29 -4.97 0.00
C GLY A 136 3.64 -4.43 -0.45
N GLY A 137 3.78 -3.10 -0.41
CA GLY A 137 5.00 -2.41 -0.84
C GLY A 137 5.24 -2.47 -2.35
N TYR A 138 4.19 -2.67 -3.14
CA TYR A 138 4.29 -2.86 -4.60
C TYR A 138 4.77 -1.60 -5.33
N TRP A 139 4.67 -0.43 -4.72
CA TRP A 139 5.25 0.81 -5.20
C TRP A 139 6.78 0.75 -5.40
N ARG A 140 7.45 -0.24 -4.77
CA ARG A 140 8.90 -0.48 -4.94
C ARG A 140 9.25 -1.22 -6.22
N TYR A 141 8.26 -1.78 -6.93
CA TYR A 141 8.49 -2.55 -8.14
C TYR A 141 8.23 -1.69 -9.36
N PRO A 142 9.27 -1.21 -10.06
CA PRO A 142 9.10 -0.38 -11.24
C PRO A 142 8.20 -1.06 -12.27
N LYS A 143 7.23 -0.33 -12.81
CA LYS A 143 6.32 -0.80 -13.87
C LYS A 143 5.40 -1.97 -13.48
N LEU A 144 5.30 -2.34 -12.20
CA LEU A 144 4.28 -3.29 -11.76
C LEU A 144 2.90 -2.62 -11.84
N MET A 145 2.01 -3.19 -12.62
CA MET A 145 0.61 -2.78 -12.64
C MET A 145 -0.14 -3.52 -11.53
N ASP A 146 -0.49 -2.79 -10.48
CA ASP A 146 -1.12 -3.35 -9.28
C ASP A 146 -2.65 -3.39 -9.44
N PHE A 147 -3.22 -4.60 -9.46
CA PHE A 147 -4.66 -4.87 -9.40
C PHE A 147 -5.08 -5.51 -8.08
N CYS A 148 -4.18 -5.60 -7.10
CA CYS A 148 -4.42 -6.27 -5.82
C CYS A 148 -4.95 -5.33 -4.75
N TYR A 149 -4.48 -4.10 -4.71
CA TYR A 149 -4.87 -3.12 -3.70
C TYR A 149 -6.00 -2.22 -4.19
N LEU A 150 -7.18 -2.45 -3.63
CA LEU A 150 -8.39 -1.66 -3.89
C LEU A 150 -8.44 -0.50 -2.89
N VAL A 151 -7.78 0.61 -3.21
CA VAL A 151 -7.79 1.83 -2.40
C VAL A 151 -8.29 3.01 -3.24
N ASN A 152 -8.87 4.00 -2.60
CA ASN A 152 -9.31 5.22 -3.26
C ASN A 152 -8.09 6.02 -3.77
N PRO A 153 -7.89 6.16 -5.10
CA PRO A 153 -6.72 6.86 -5.63
C PRO A 153 -6.82 8.39 -5.52
N TYR A 154 -7.98 8.92 -5.12
CA TYR A 154 -8.26 10.36 -4.99
C TYR A 154 -8.13 10.86 -3.56
N TYR A 155 -7.68 10.01 -2.64
CA TYR A 155 -7.48 10.36 -1.25
C TYR A 155 -6.04 9.97 -0.83
N PRO A 156 -5.34 10.70 0.06
CA PRO A 156 -5.80 11.89 0.80
C PRO A 156 -5.83 13.17 -0.03
N PRO A 157 -6.67 14.17 0.32
CA PRO A 157 -6.67 15.47 -0.34
C PRO A 157 -5.41 16.27 -0.01
N GLU A 158 -5.03 17.19 -0.90
CA GLU A 158 -3.81 17.98 -0.76
C GLU A 158 -3.70 18.69 0.59
N SER A 159 -4.79 19.26 1.10
CA SER A 159 -4.83 19.93 2.40
C SER A 159 -4.41 19.01 3.56
N MET A 160 -4.81 17.74 3.52
CA MET A 160 -4.41 16.75 4.52
C MET A 160 -2.94 16.39 4.39
N ILE A 161 -2.43 16.27 3.16
CA ILE A 161 -1.00 16.01 2.91
C ILE A 161 -0.16 17.15 3.50
N GLU A 162 -0.54 18.40 3.24
CA GLU A 162 0.16 19.58 3.77
C GLU A 162 0.10 19.65 5.30
N GLU A 163 -1.03 19.29 5.91
CA GLU A 163 -1.16 19.25 7.36
C GLU A 163 -0.24 18.15 7.96
N ILE A 164 -0.16 16.98 7.35
CA ILE A 164 0.75 15.90 7.79
C ILE A 164 2.20 16.36 7.67
N LYS A 165 2.59 16.97 6.54
CA LYS A 165 3.95 17.50 6.33
C LYS A 165 4.30 18.52 7.42
N ALA A 166 3.41 19.48 7.70
CA ALA A 166 3.63 20.52 8.71
C ALA A 166 3.80 19.95 10.14
N ASN A 167 3.13 18.86 10.44
CA ASN A 167 3.14 18.25 11.78
C ASN A 167 4.03 17.01 11.89
N THR A 168 4.79 16.65 10.85
CA THR A 168 5.57 15.41 10.79
C THR A 168 6.44 15.19 12.02
N MET A 169 7.20 16.21 12.45
CA MET A 169 8.08 16.09 13.63
C MET A 169 7.27 15.78 14.91
N GLN A 170 6.13 16.41 15.09
CA GLN A 170 5.27 16.15 16.24
C GLN A 170 4.67 14.74 16.18
N LEU A 171 4.26 14.28 15.01
CA LEU A 171 3.65 12.96 14.82
C LEU A 171 4.63 11.81 15.08
N ILE A 172 5.90 11.94 14.66
CA ILE A 172 6.91 10.87 14.80
C ILE A 172 7.66 10.92 16.14
N CYS A 173 7.75 12.09 16.80
CA CYS A 173 8.51 12.24 18.04
C CYS A 173 7.68 12.05 19.32
N ASN A 174 6.37 11.90 19.21
CA ASN A 174 5.48 11.76 20.37
C ASN A 174 4.70 10.45 20.32
N TYR A 175 4.28 9.97 21.50
CA TYR A 175 3.36 8.85 21.56
C TYR A 175 2.01 9.21 20.95
N PRO A 176 1.38 8.29 20.18
CA PRO A 176 0.05 8.51 19.65
C PRO A 176 -1.00 8.55 20.77
N SER A 177 -2.17 9.11 20.46
CA SER A 177 -3.32 9.07 21.35
C SER A 177 -3.76 7.61 21.61
N GLY A 178 -4.20 7.35 22.85
CA GLY A 178 -4.73 6.04 23.21
C GLY A 178 -6.10 5.74 22.59
N ILE A 179 -6.54 4.50 22.79
CA ILE A 179 -7.78 3.97 22.21
C ILE A 179 -9.03 4.77 22.58
N GLU A 180 -9.10 5.32 23.79
CA GLU A 180 -10.21 6.14 24.26
C GLU A 180 -10.41 7.40 23.40
N VAL A 181 -9.31 8.10 23.08
CA VAL A 181 -9.34 9.29 22.24
C VAL A 181 -9.69 8.92 20.79
N ASN A 182 -9.10 7.85 20.28
CA ASN A 182 -9.39 7.38 18.93
C ASN A 182 -10.85 6.94 18.77
N SER A 183 -11.42 6.27 19.78
CA SER A 183 -12.85 5.91 19.80
C SER A 183 -13.75 7.15 19.84
N LEU A 184 -13.37 8.18 20.57
CA LEU A 184 -14.12 9.45 20.63
C LEU A 184 -14.11 10.16 19.27
N ILE A 185 -12.93 10.25 18.62
CA ILE A 185 -12.78 10.90 17.32
C ILE A 185 -13.56 10.14 16.24
N ALA A 186 -13.41 8.82 16.18
CA ALA A 186 -14.13 7.98 15.24
C ALA A 186 -15.66 8.02 15.50
N GLY A 187 -16.07 7.98 16.78
CA GLY A 187 -17.46 8.12 17.16
C GLY A 187 -18.06 9.45 16.68
N LYS A 188 -17.33 10.56 16.89
CA LYS A 188 -17.75 11.88 16.39
C LYS A 188 -17.89 11.92 14.87
N TYR A 189 -16.95 11.32 14.16
CA TYR A 189 -16.97 11.28 12.69
C TYR A 189 -18.20 10.50 12.15
N TYR A 190 -18.48 9.34 12.75
CA TYR A 190 -19.60 8.48 12.32
C TYR A 190 -20.94 8.78 13.00
N GLY A 191 -21.01 9.78 13.88
CA GLY A 191 -22.23 10.08 14.64
C GLY A 191 -22.60 9.00 15.68
N LEU A 192 -21.60 8.29 16.21
CA LEU A 192 -21.75 7.20 17.18
C LEU A 192 -21.21 7.59 18.56
N LYS A 193 -21.72 6.94 19.60
CA LYS A 193 -21.09 7.01 20.93
C LYS A 193 -19.75 6.28 20.94
N LYS A 194 -18.75 6.82 21.66
CA LYS A 194 -17.44 6.22 21.73
C LYS A 194 -17.43 4.76 22.24
N GLU A 195 -18.40 4.44 23.11
CA GLU A 195 -18.58 3.08 23.66
C GLU A 195 -18.99 2.05 22.62
N HIS A 196 -19.50 2.49 21.46
CA HIS A 196 -19.87 1.62 20.34
C HIS A 196 -18.77 1.50 19.28
N VAL A 197 -17.61 2.15 19.49
CA VAL A 197 -16.53 2.18 18.51
C VAL A 197 -15.24 1.63 19.11
N CYS A 198 -14.62 0.69 18.41
CA CYS A 198 -13.33 0.12 18.78
C CYS A 198 -12.37 0.24 17.59
N PRO A 199 -11.51 1.27 17.54
CA PRO A 199 -10.47 1.38 16.52
C PRO A 199 -9.32 0.40 16.76
N GLY A 200 -8.67 -0.05 15.69
CA GLY A 200 -7.52 -0.96 15.75
C GLY A 200 -6.54 -0.71 14.60
N ASN A 201 -5.43 -1.42 14.62
CA ASN A 201 -4.39 -1.32 13.58
C ASN A 201 -4.78 -2.14 12.34
N GLY A 202 -5.75 -1.62 11.60
CA GLY A 202 -6.34 -2.29 10.46
C GLY A 202 -7.39 -3.35 10.82
N ALA A 203 -8.19 -3.74 9.82
CA ALA A 203 -9.27 -4.70 10.02
C ALA A 203 -8.78 -6.08 10.46
N ALA A 204 -7.60 -6.52 10.03
CA ALA A 204 -7.06 -7.84 10.36
C ALA A 204 -6.88 -8.08 11.86
N GLU A 205 -6.45 -7.05 12.62
CA GLU A 205 -6.36 -7.11 14.09
C GLU A 205 -7.74 -7.29 14.72
N LEU A 206 -8.70 -6.47 14.29
CA LEU A 206 -10.07 -6.51 14.80
C LEU A 206 -10.77 -7.83 14.44
N ILE A 207 -10.61 -8.31 13.22
CA ILE A 207 -11.12 -9.61 12.76
C ILE A 207 -10.53 -10.73 13.61
N SER A 208 -9.21 -10.75 13.82
CA SER A 208 -8.55 -11.75 14.66
C SER A 208 -9.11 -11.78 16.08
N SER A 209 -9.34 -10.60 16.67
CA SER A 209 -9.91 -10.47 18.00
C SER A 209 -11.38 -10.89 18.04
N LEU A 210 -12.18 -10.48 17.05
CA LEU A 210 -13.59 -10.80 16.95
C LEU A 210 -13.83 -12.31 16.76
N MET A 211 -13.09 -12.96 15.86
CA MET A 211 -13.21 -14.39 15.59
C MET A 211 -12.92 -15.25 16.84
N LYS A 212 -12.00 -14.83 17.71
CA LYS A 212 -11.74 -15.49 18.99
C LYS A 212 -12.91 -15.44 19.97
N THR A 213 -13.86 -14.52 19.79
CA THR A 213 -15.07 -14.43 20.64
C THR A 213 -16.19 -15.39 20.22
N ILE A 214 -16.15 -15.91 19.00
CA ILE A 214 -17.19 -16.80 18.48
C ILE A 214 -17.12 -18.15 19.19
N ARG A 215 -18.25 -18.57 19.76
CA ARG A 215 -18.39 -19.87 20.43
C ARG A 215 -19.41 -20.72 19.68
N GLY A 216 -18.93 -21.59 18.78
CA GLY A 216 -19.76 -22.45 17.93
C GLY A 216 -19.60 -22.18 16.46
N ARG A 217 -20.51 -22.72 15.64
CA ARG A 217 -20.41 -22.64 14.19
C ARG A 217 -20.75 -21.22 13.70
N ILE A 218 -20.03 -20.80 12.66
CA ILE A 218 -20.26 -19.52 11.96
C ILE A 218 -20.62 -19.79 10.51
N GLY A 219 -21.71 -19.14 10.05
CA GLY A 219 -22.10 -19.13 8.64
C GLY A 219 -21.20 -18.17 7.85
N ILE A 220 -20.68 -18.65 6.73
CA ILE A 220 -19.83 -17.84 5.82
C ILE A 220 -20.23 -18.13 4.38
N VAL A 221 -20.40 -17.09 3.56
CA VAL A 221 -20.64 -17.21 2.12
C VAL A 221 -19.29 -17.41 1.41
N TYR A 222 -19.22 -18.31 0.44
CA TYR A 222 -18.02 -18.57 -0.37
C TYR A 222 -18.29 -18.33 -1.87
N PRO A 223 -17.31 -17.81 -2.64
CA PRO A 223 -15.97 -17.39 -2.19
C PRO A 223 -16.04 -16.21 -1.24
N THR A 224 -15.03 -16.01 -0.38
CA THR A 224 -15.02 -14.97 0.67
C THR A 224 -13.66 -14.32 0.83
N PHE A 225 -13.60 -13.25 1.60
CA PHE A 225 -12.35 -12.66 2.07
C PHE A 225 -11.70 -13.58 3.11
N GLU A 226 -10.58 -14.19 2.76
CA GLU A 226 -9.92 -15.27 3.50
C GLU A 226 -9.45 -14.90 4.92
N GLU A 227 -9.36 -13.62 5.26
CA GLU A 227 -8.93 -13.20 6.60
C GLU A 227 -9.86 -13.72 7.69
N TYR A 228 -11.16 -13.85 7.43
CA TYR A 228 -12.11 -14.39 8.39
C TYR A 228 -11.96 -15.90 8.61
N PRO A 229 -12.06 -16.76 7.56
CA PRO A 229 -11.93 -18.21 7.75
C PRO A 229 -10.53 -18.63 8.20
N ASN A 230 -9.46 -17.88 7.85
CA ASN A 230 -8.11 -18.16 8.30
C ASN A 230 -7.90 -17.94 9.81
N ARG A 231 -8.82 -17.28 10.50
CA ARG A 231 -8.79 -17.08 11.97
C ARG A 231 -9.65 -18.09 12.73
N LEU A 232 -10.22 -19.07 12.04
CA LEU A 232 -11.15 -20.05 12.58
C LEU A 232 -10.65 -21.47 12.37
N ASP A 233 -11.05 -22.37 13.25
CA ASP A 233 -11.00 -23.80 12.93
C ASP A 233 -12.02 -24.09 11.81
N ARG A 234 -11.58 -24.77 10.75
CA ARG A 234 -12.43 -25.10 9.61
C ARG A 234 -13.68 -25.90 9.99
N SER A 235 -13.63 -26.71 11.06
CA SER A 235 -14.76 -27.47 11.58
C SER A 235 -15.91 -26.57 12.11
N LEU A 236 -15.59 -25.33 12.47
CA LEU A 236 -16.56 -24.35 12.95
C LEU A 236 -17.25 -23.59 11.81
N ILE A 237 -16.79 -23.72 10.58
CA ILE A 237 -17.37 -23.01 9.43
C ILE A 237 -18.57 -23.79 8.90
N ALA A 238 -19.69 -23.09 8.73
CA ALA A 238 -20.87 -23.56 8.01
C ALA A 238 -20.94 -22.80 6.67
N PRO A 239 -20.37 -23.33 5.58
CA PRO A 239 -20.27 -22.62 4.34
C PRO A 239 -21.61 -22.56 3.59
N TYR A 240 -21.88 -21.43 2.96
CA TYR A 240 -22.90 -21.29 1.93
C TYR A 240 -22.25 -21.02 0.58
N TYR A 241 -22.61 -21.77 -0.44
CA TYR A 241 -22.10 -21.62 -1.80
C TYR A 241 -23.25 -21.20 -2.71
N PRO A 242 -23.28 -19.93 -3.23
CA PRO A 242 -24.23 -19.55 -4.26
C PRO A 242 -24.16 -20.48 -5.47
N LYS A 243 -25.33 -20.85 -6.01
CA LYS A 243 -25.42 -21.87 -7.09
C LYS A 243 -25.28 -21.28 -8.50
N ASN A 244 -25.38 -19.97 -8.62
CA ASN A 244 -25.28 -19.28 -9.89
C ASN A 244 -23.83 -18.95 -10.27
N ARG A 245 -23.61 -18.53 -11.52
CA ARG A 245 -22.26 -18.28 -12.06
C ARG A 245 -21.63 -16.98 -11.60
N ASP A 246 -22.45 -16.02 -11.19
CA ASP A 246 -22.03 -14.68 -10.73
C ASP A 246 -21.92 -14.59 -9.21
N TYR A 247 -22.13 -15.72 -8.51
CA TYR A 247 -22.07 -15.83 -7.05
C TYR A 247 -23.01 -14.85 -6.32
N SER A 248 -24.10 -14.40 -6.99
CA SER A 248 -25.11 -13.57 -6.35
C SER A 248 -25.97 -14.39 -5.38
N TYR A 249 -26.43 -13.71 -4.33
CA TYR A 249 -27.30 -14.28 -3.32
C TYR A 249 -28.15 -13.19 -2.67
N THR A 250 -29.26 -13.60 -2.09
CA THR A 250 -30.23 -12.74 -1.40
C THR A 250 -30.27 -13.06 0.09
N VAL A 251 -30.95 -12.22 0.85
CA VAL A 251 -31.23 -12.48 2.27
C VAL A 251 -32.12 -13.72 2.43
N ASP A 252 -33.07 -13.97 1.51
CA ASP A 252 -33.91 -15.16 1.56
C ASP A 252 -33.12 -16.45 1.34
N ASP A 253 -32.11 -16.41 0.48
CA ASP A 253 -31.22 -17.56 0.29
C ASP A 253 -30.44 -17.87 1.58
N LEU A 254 -29.91 -16.85 2.25
CA LEU A 254 -29.20 -17.02 3.51
C LEU A 254 -30.10 -17.53 4.63
N ILE A 255 -31.29 -16.94 4.80
CA ILE A 255 -32.25 -17.36 5.79
C ILE A 255 -32.65 -18.83 5.54
N SER A 256 -33.05 -19.17 4.32
CA SER A 256 -33.49 -20.53 3.97
C SER A 256 -32.41 -21.56 4.22
N HIS A 257 -31.15 -21.22 3.95
CA HIS A 257 -30.01 -22.10 4.18
C HIS A 257 -29.70 -22.29 5.67
N TYR A 258 -29.62 -21.18 6.42
CA TYR A 258 -29.21 -21.23 7.82
C TYR A 258 -30.34 -21.52 8.81
N ASP A 259 -31.58 -21.48 8.40
CA ASP A 259 -32.69 -22.04 9.22
C ASP A 259 -32.55 -23.54 9.46
N LEU A 260 -31.85 -24.25 8.57
CA LEU A 260 -31.61 -25.68 8.66
C LEU A 260 -30.31 -26.04 9.39
N ILE A 261 -29.50 -25.05 9.74
CA ILE A 261 -28.16 -25.26 10.28
C ILE A 261 -28.00 -24.45 11.58
N ASN A 262 -27.63 -25.14 12.66
CA ASN A 262 -27.35 -24.45 13.93
C ASN A 262 -26.02 -23.71 13.87
N ILE A 263 -26.09 -22.38 13.68
CA ILE A 263 -24.97 -21.46 13.74
C ILE A 263 -25.11 -20.50 14.94
N LYS A 264 -23.99 -19.97 15.43
CA LYS A 264 -23.94 -18.96 16.50
C LYS A 264 -23.56 -17.57 16.01
N ALA A 265 -23.00 -17.50 14.84
CA ALA A 265 -22.70 -16.26 14.15
C ALA A 265 -22.94 -16.42 12.64
N LEU A 266 -23.25 -15.32 11.97
CA LEU A 266 -23.29 -15.22 10.50
C LEU A 266 -22.42 -14.05 10.09
N LEU A 267 -21.49 -14.30 9.17
CA LEU A 267 -20.67 -13.26 8.53
C LEU A 267 -21.30 -12.89 7.19
N LEU A 268 -21.51 -11.59 6.99
CA LEU A 268 -21.89 -10.97 5.73
C LEU A 268 -20.86 -9.92 5.37
N ILE A 269 -20.20 -10.04 4.23
CA ILE A 269 -19.35 -9.00 3.66
C ILE A 269 -20.19 -8.23 2.65
N ASN A 270 -20.35 -6.91 2.80
CA ASN A 270 -21.28 -6.14 1.97
C ASN A 270 -20.77 -4.71 1.66
N PRO A 271 -20.45 -4.37 0.43
CA PRO A 271 -20.37 -5.24 -0.78
C PRO A 271 -19.43 -6.43 -0.61
N ASP A 272 -19.79 -7.56 -1.20
CA ASP A 272 -19.05 -8.81 -1.02
C ASP A 272 -17.70 -8.82 -1.73
N ASN A 273 -16.72 -9.41 -1.09
CA ASN A 273 -15.39 -9.62 -1.64
C ASN A 273 -15.09 -11.14 -1.66
N PRO A 274 -14.97 -11.79 -2.85
CA PRO A 274 -14.66 -11.18 -4.14
C PRO A 274 -15.83 -11.04 -5.12
N SER A 275 -17.06 -11.46 -4.82
CA SER A 275 -18.13 -11.56 -5.82
C SER A 275 -18.69 -10.21 -6.27
N GLY A 276 -18.58 -9.17 -5.42
CA GLY A 276 -19.21 -7.88 -5.68
C GLY A 276 -20.71 -7.87 -5.39
N ASN A 277 -21.30 -8.98 -4.88
CA ASN A 277 -22.71 -9.01 -4.53
C ASN A 277 -23.05 -7.93 -3.51
N PHE A 278 -24.17 -7.25 -3.70
CA PHE A 278 -24.59 -6.16 -2.82
C PHE A 278 -26.02 -6.36 -2.32
N ILE A 279 -26.19 -6.28 -1.02
CA ILE A 279 -27.47 -6.36 -0.33
C ILE A 279 -27.80 -5.00 0.24
N SER A 280 -29.01 -4.52 -0.02
CA SER A 280 -29.44 -3.20 0.45
C SER A 280 -29.55 -3.14 1.99
N LYS A 281 -29.41 -1.94 2.54
CA LYS A 281 -29.52 -1.69 3.99
C LYS A 281 -30.80 -2.26 4.59
N SER A 282 -31.94 -2.08 3.92
CA SER A 282 -33.24 -2.59 4.38
C SER A 282 -33.24 -4.13 4.48
N GLU A 283 -32.64 -4.80 3.51
CA GLU A 283 -32.54 -6.25 3.50
C GLU A 283 -31.58 -6.76 4.59
N ILE A 284 -30.47 -6.04 4.85
CA ILE A 284 -29.59 -6.39 5.96
C ILE A 284 -30.28 -6.20 7.32
N GLN A 285 -31.11 -5.16 7.47
CA GLN A 285 -31.91 -4.98 8.68
C GLN A 285 -32.93 -6.12 8.87
N ARG A 286 -33.51 -6.65 7.79
CA ARG A 286 -34.36 -7.84 7.82
C ARG A 286 -33.57 -9.08 8.26
N LEU A 287 -32.38 -9.26 7.73
CA LEU A 287 -31.46 -10.34 8.16
C LEU A 287 -31.07 -10.20 9.64
N ALA A 288 -30.84 -8.96 10.11
CA ALA A 288 -30.54 -8.69 11.50
C ALA A 288 -31.70 -9.06 12.43
N ALA A 289 -32.94 -8.75 12.05
CA ALA A 289 -34.12 -9.15 12.81
C ALA A 289 -34.22 -10.69 12.91
N TRP A 290 -34.10 -11.39 11.79
CA TRP A 290 -34.06 -12.86 11.78
C TRP A 290 -32.93 -13.42 12.66
N ALA A 291 -31.72 -12.86 12.56
CA ALA A 291 -30.58 -13.30 13.37
C ALA A 291 -30.84 -13.08 14.88
N GLN A 292 -31.50 -12.00 15.25
CA GLN A 292 -31.91 -11.71 16.63
C GLN A 292 -32.86 -12.77 17.17
N ASP A 293 -33.91 -13.10 16.41
CA ASP A 293 -34.90 -14.09 16.78
C ASP A 293 -34.28 -15.50 16.96
N LYS A 294 -33.23 -15.80 16.20
CA LYS A 294 -32.47 -17.07 16.30
C LYS A 294 -31.35 -17.05 17.33
N GLY A 295 -31.06 -15.92 17.97
CA GLY A 295 -29.93 -15.78 18.88
C GLY A 295 -28.56 -15.89 18.18
N ILE A 296 -28.48 -15.48 16.91
CA ILE A 296 -27.30 -15.49 16.06
C ILE A 296 -26.65 -14.10 16.11
N ARG A 297 -25.32 -14.03 16.31
CA ARG A 297 -24.55 -12.80 16.15
C ARG A 297 -24.38 -12.52 14.65
N LEU A 298 -24.88 -11.39 14.18
CA LEU A 298 -24.65 -10.94 12.81
C LEU A 298 -23.40 -10.06 12.75
N ILE A 299 -22.43 -10.44 11.92
CA ILE A 299 -21.22 -9.67 11.65
C ILE A 299 -21.32 -9.17 10.21
N VAL A 300 -21.31 -7.86 10.02
CA VAL A 300 -21.34 -7.22 8.70
C VAL A 300 -20.05 -6.48 8.46
N ASP A 301 -19.31 -6.87 7.42
CA ASP A 301 -18.12 -6.16 6.98
C ASP A 301 -18.51 -5.12 5.91
N GLU A 302 -18.42 -3.85 6.29
CA GLU A 302 -18.70 -2.69 5.45
C GLU A 302 -17.44 -2.04 4.87
N SER A 303 -16.32 -2.78 4.72
CA SER A 303 -15.07 -2.21 4.22
C SER A 303 -15.17 -1.62 2.82
N PHE A 304 -16.17 -2.02 2.04
CA PHE A 304 -16.40 -1.53 0.68
C PHE A 304 -17.72 -0.75 0.51
N VAL A 305 -18.48 -0.50 1.56
CA VAL A 305 -19.79 0.16 1.44
C VAL A 305 -19.70 1.58 0.86
N ASP A 306 -18.57 2.26 1.07
CA ASP A 306 -18.34 3.61 0.54
C ASP A 306 -18.20 3.66 -0.99
N PHE A 307 -18.06 2.50 -1.64
CA PHE A 307 -18.01 2.37 -3.10
C PHE A 307 -19.35 1.96 -3.73
N ALA A 308 -20.38 1.76 -2.90
CA ALA A 308 -21.72 1.44 -3.39
C ALA A 308 -22.45 2.72 -3.86
N ASP A 309 -23.39 2.55 -4.78
CA ASP A 309 -24.29 3.64 -5.17
C ASP A 309 -25.08 4.15 -3.96
N ALA A 310 -25.17 5.47 -3.82
CA ALA A 310 -25.79 6.12 -2.67
C ALA A 310 -25.22 5.64 -1.31
N ALA A 311 -23.89 5.53 -1.21
CA ALA A 311 -23.15 5.00 -0.07
C ALA A 311 -23.59 5.58 1.28
N GLU A 312 -23.89 6.88 1.33
CA GLU A 312 -24.33 7.60 2.53
C GLU A 312 -25.57 6.99 3.19
N THR A 313 -26.44 6.36 2.38
CA THR A 313 -27.69 5.76 2.86
C THR A 313 -27.58 4.27 3.10
N GLN A 314 -26.49 3.63 2.66
CA GLN A 314 -26.33 2.17 2.72
C GLN A 314 -25.62 1.67 3.98
N SER A 315 -24.81 2.48 4.63
CA SER A 315 -24.11 2.07 5.86
C SER A 315 -25.07 1.83 7.02
N LEU A 316 -24.80 0.78 7.81
CA LEU A 316 -25.48 0.46 9.07
C LEU A 316 -24.90 1.24 10.26
N LEU A 317 -23.84 2.05 10.06
CA LEU A 317 -23.23 2.87 11.10
C LEU A 317 -24.21 4.00 11.53
N SER A 318 -25.11 3.65 12.42
CA SER A 318 -26.11 4.54 13.00
C SER A 318 -26.34 4.16 14.46
N GLU A 319 -26.29 5.15 15.34
CA GLU A 319 -26.53 4.93 16.76
C GLU A 319 -27.86 4.22 17.03
N GLU A 320 -28.92 4.60 16.31
CA GLU A 320 -30.24 3.98 16.42
C GLU A 320 -30.21 2.49 16.04
N ILE A 321 -29.55 2.15 14.93
CA ILE A 321 -29.45 0.77 14.46
C ILE A 321 -28.66 -0.09 15.46
N LEU A 322 -27.53 0.40 15.94
CA LEU A 322 -26.70 -0.32 16.88
C LEU A 322 -27.37 -0.54 18.25
N GLN A 323 -28.09 0.46 18.76
CA GLN A 323 -28.83 0.32 20.00
C GLN A 323 -29.98 -0.71 19.91
N ARG A 324 -30.66 -0.77 18.77
CA ARG A 324 -31.75 -1.74 18.54
C ARG A 324 -31.23 -3.16 18.31
N ASN A 325 -30.02 -3.31 17.76
CA ASN A 325 -29.47 -4.60 17.31
C ASN A 325 -28.15 -4.94 18.05
N ARG A 326 -28.24 -5.23 19.36
CA ARG A 326 -27.06 -5.51 20.20
C ARG A 326 -26.24 -6.75 19.77
N HIS A 327 -26.83 -7.62 18.94
CA HIS A 327 -26.18 -8.80 18.36
C HIS A 327 -25.45 -8.47 17.03
N LEU A 328 -25.63 -7.25 16.51
CA LEU A 328 -24.98 -6.77 15.29
C LEU A 328 -23.59 -6.23 15.61
N VAL A 329 -22.58 -6.66 14.86
CA VAL A 329 -21.22 -6.13 14.86
C VAL A 329 -20.88 -5.67 13.45
N ILE A 330 -20.41 -4.45 13.32
CA ILE A 330 -19.97 -3.91 12.03
C ILE A 330 -18.44 -3.84 12.04
N VAL A 331 -17.80 -4.37 11.01
CA VAL A 331 -16.36 -4.23 10.74
C VAL A 331 -16.20 -3.27 9.57
N LYS A 332 -15.33 -2.29 9.67
CA LYS A 332 -15.08 -1.33 8.60
C LYS A 332 -13.59 -1.00 8.51
N SER A 333 -12.98 -1.32 7.40
CA SER A 333 -11.64 -0.84 7.06
C SER A 333 -11.74 0.56 6.46
N ILE A 334 -11.06 1.53 7.06
CA ILE A 334 -11.00 2.89 6.52
C ILE A 334 -9.94 3.03 5.42
N SER A 335 -8.96 2.13 5.35
CA SER A 335 -7.88 2.21 4.38
C SER A 335 -8.34 2.09 2.92
N LYS A 336 -9.50 1.46 2.68
CA LYS A 336 -10.06 1.35 1.33
C LYS A 336 -10.60 2.69 0.82
N SER A 337 -11.33 3.40 1.67
CA SER A 337 -11.99 4.67 1.35
C SER A 337 -11.04 5.85 1.43
N PHE A 338 -10.12 5.82 2.39
CA PHE A 338 -9.21 6.94 2.66
C PHE A 338 -7.78 6.74 2.12
N GLY A 339 -7.48 5.64 1.44
CA GLY A 339 -6.17 5.43 0.81
C GLY A 339 -4.98 5.41 1.79
N VAL A 340 -5.19 5.03 3.04
CA VAL A 340 -4.19 5.06 4.12
C VAL A 340 -4.03 3.73 4.81
#